data_351485216bcd88ecb123f4ed0ed333f0
#
_entry.id   351485216bcd88ecb123f4ed0ed333f0
#
_cell.length_a   1.000
_cell.length_b   1.000
_cell.length_c   1.000
_cell.angle_alpha   90.00
_cell.angle_beta   90.00
_cell.angle_gamma   90.00
#
_symmetry.space_group_name_H-M   'P 1'
#
loop_
_entity.id
_entity.type
_entity.pdbx_description
1 polymer ?
#
loop_
_entity_poly.entity_id
_entity_poly.type
_entity_poly.pdbx_seq_one_letter_code
_entity_poly.pdbx_strand_id
1 'polypeptide(L)'
;MKKVLIATASVLAAVAMAAPAAAQQGQSLVVNLTGNVASVCGAYNSGAANGVLSLDFGQLANTDANGGQVALPGFNATYICNSAAGMTRTISSANSGFLFRDGTTGGAANQVPYTIAHGGGSGLNFAEQGLSAPIVTTRPGSTALMNGQGGTVTLRANGVRIPSPANAAFTTTNVFAGDYNDVLTIAVVAN
;
A
#
# COMPACT_ATOMS: atom_id res chain seq x y z
N MET A 1 -5.96 11.01 120.48
CA MET A 1 -6.89 10.46 119.48
C MET A 1 -6.29 10.70 118.09
N LYS A 2 -5.61 9.76 117.58
CA LYS A 2 -5.04 9.80 116.25
C LYS A 2 -5.68 8.69 115.34
N LYS A 3 -6.43 9.13 114.37
CA LYS A 3 -7.09 8.18 113.37
C LYS A 3 -6.06 7.92 112.27
N VAL A 4 -5.74 6.65 112.10
CA VAL A 4 -4.91 6.15 111.00
C VAL A 4 -5.86 5.79 109.88
N LEU A 5 -5.75 6.44 108.77
CA LEU A 5 -6.40 6.09 107.51
C LEU A 5 -5.52 5.12 106.73
N ILE A 6 -6.02 3.91 106.51
CA ILE A 6 -5.35 2.92 105.66
C ILE A 6 -5.91 3.16 104.23
N ALA A 7 -5.04 3.60 103.34
CA ALA A 7 -5.35 3.73 101.94
C ALA A 7 -5.05 2.40 101.28
N THR A 8 -6.08 1.73 100.80
CA THR A 8 -5.97 0.52 99.96
C THR A 8 -5.73 0.94 98.49
N ALA A 9 -4.55 0.73 97.99
CA ALA A 9 -4.23 0.95 96.57
C ALA A 9 -4.72 -0.25 95.75
N SER A 10 -5.74 0.00 94.97
CA SER A 10 -6.24 -0.96 93.98
C SER A 10 -5.37 -0.88 92.72
N VAL A 11 -4.58 -1.95 92.45
CA VAL A 11 -3.82 -2.13 91.21
C VAL A 11 -4.81 -2.65 90.18
N LEU A 12 -5.26 -1.74 89.30
CA LEU A 12 -5.93 -2.21 88.05
C LEU A 12 -4.86 -2.68 87.09
N ALA A 13 -4.79 -3.97 86.92
CA ALA A 13 -4.04 -4.56 85.78
C ALA A 13 -4.79 -4.31 84.50
N ALA A 14 -4.34 -3.35 83.66
CA ALA A 14 -4.83 -3.19 82.29
C ALA A 14 -4.29 -4.29 81.43
N VAL A 15 -5.10 -5.29 81.12
CA VAL A 15 -4.87 -6.29 80.08
C VAL A 15 -5.01 -5.56 78.77
N ALA A 16 -3.90 -5.13 78.17
CA ALA A 16 -3.86 -4.69 76.77
C ALA A 16 -4.15 -5.88 75.86
N MET A 17 -5.38 -6.03 75.42
CA MET A 17 -5.70 -6.90 74.32
C MET A 17 -5.01 -6.31 73.08
N ALA A 18 -3.91 -6.90 72.67
CA ALA A 18 -3.33 -6.68 71.36
C ALA A 18 -4.31 -7.19 70.33
N ALA A 19 -5.12 -6.33 69.75
CA ALA A 19 -5.90 -6.66 68.58
C ALA A 19 -4.93 -7.18 67.50
N PRO A 20 -5.19 -8.37 66.89
CA PRO A 20 -4.35 -8.80 65.78
C PRO A 20 -4.40 -7.67 64.75
N ALA A 21 -3.23 -7.18 64.37
CA ALA A 21 -3.12 -6.29 63.21
C ALA A 21 -3.70 -7.06 62.05
N ALA A 22 -4.94 -6.73 61.63
CA ALA A 22 -5.50 -7.24 60.42
C ALA A 22 -4.51 -6.89 59.29
N ALA A 23 -3.81 -7.89 58.82
CA ALA A 23 -2.95 -7.73 57.65
C ALA A 23 -3.83 -7.10 56.58
N GLN A 24 -3.57 -5.84 56.28
CA GLN A 24 -4.25 -5.11 55.23
C GLN A 24 -3.94 -5.90 53.94
N GLN A 25 -4.89 -6.73 53.50
CA GLN A 25 -4.74 -7.38 52.23
C GLN A 25 -4.60 -6.28 51.18
N GLY A 26 -3.42 -6.22 50.57
CA GLY A 26 -3.19 -5.28 49.47
C GLY A 26 -4.25 -5.48 48.41
N GLN A 27 -5.16 -4.53 48.29
CA GLN A 27 -6.14 -4.54 47.23
C GLN A 27 -5.45 -4.08 45.94
N SER A 28 -5.45 -4.92 44.93
CA SER A 28 -5.01 -4.50 43.59
C SER A 28 -6.17 -3.82 42.87
N LEU A 29 -5.90 -2.62 42.35
CA LEU A 29 -6.80 -1.96 41.39
C LEU A 29 -6.51 -2.46 40.00
N VAL A 30 -7.47 -3.15 39.38
CA VAL A 30 -7.39 -3.56 37.97
C VAL A 30 -8.13 -2.52 37.14
N VAL A 31 -7.40 -1.86 36.25
CA VAL A 31 -7.97 -0.92 35.27
C VAL A 31 -7.89 -1.56 33.90
N ASN A 32 -9.03 -1.81 33.28
CA ASN A 32 -9.12 -2.31 31.92
C ASN A 32 -9.06 -1.13 30.95
N LEU A 33 -8.02 -1.12 30.11
CA LEU A 33 -7.85 -0.11 29.05
C LEU A 33 -8.16 -0.77 27.71
N THR A 34 -8.99 -0.13 26.89
CA THR A 34 -9.34 -0.58 25.56
C THR A 34 -9.07 0.53 24.56
N GLY A 35 -8.61 0.14 23.36
CA GLY A 35 -8.40 1.03 22.24
C GLY A 35 -8.55 0.27 20.93
N ASN A 36 -8.87 0.96 19.85
CA ASN A 36 -8.98 0.39 18.50
C ASN A 36 -8.16 1.23 17.52
N VAL A 37 -7.44 0.56 16.62
CA VAL A 37 -6.77 1.17 15.47
C VAL A 37 -7.39 0.60 14.20
N ALA A 38 -8.01 1.46 13.40
CA ALA A 38 -8.61 1.04 12.14
C ALA A 38 -7.54 0.53 11.17
N SER A 39 -7.88 -0.50 10.39
CA SER A 39 -7.03 -0.98 9.31
C SER A 39 -7.04 0.01 8.15
N VAL A 40 -5.86 0.44 7.71
CA VAL A 40 -5.67 1.35 6.58
C VAL A 40 -4.62 0.75 5.65
N CYS A 41 -5.00 0.56 4.39
CA CYS A 41 -4.09 0.13 3.33
C CYS A 41 -4.28 1.00 2.09
N GLY A 42 -3.20 1.28 1.36
CA GLY A 42 -3.28 2.09 0.16
C GLY A 42 -1.99 2.07 -0.67
N ALA A 43 -2.13 2.53 -1.92
CA ALA A 43 -1.04 2.84 -2.82
C ALA A 43 -0.92 4.36 -2.97
N TYR A 44 0.29 4.88 -2.90
CA TYR A 44 0.57 6.32 -2.88
C TYR A 44 1.67 6.66 -3.89
N ASN A 45 1.55 7.84 -4.49
CA ASN A 45 2.60 8.45 -5.29
C ASN A 45 2.64 9.95 -4.97
N SER A 46 3.83 10.51 -4.76
CA SER A 46 4.00 11.91 -4.37
C SER A 46 3.62 12.91 -5.48
N GLY A 47 3.59 12.46 -6.74
CA GLY A 47 3.19 13.28 -7.90
C GLY A 47 1.70 13.15 -8.25
N ALA A 48 0.95 12.27 -7.57
CA ALA A 48 -0.47 12.08 -7.85
C ALA A 48 -1.31 13.15 -7.15
N ALA A 49 -2.18 13.82 -7.91
CA ALA A 49 -3.19 14.71 -7.37
C ALA A 49 -4.50 13.91 -7.13
N ASN A 50 -5.01 13.93 -5.89
CA ASN A 50 -6.21 13.19 -5.51
C ASN A 50 -6.18 11.69 -5.87
N GLY A 51 -5.01 11.07 -5.79
CA GLY A 51 -4.81 9.65 -6.15
C GLY A 51 -4.74 9.38 -7.65
N VAL A 52 -4.72 10.40 -8.50
CA VAL A 52 -4.58 10.28 -9.96
C VAL A 52 -3.21 10.79 -10.39
N LEU A 53 -2.49 9.96 -11.13
CA LEU A 53 -1.23 10.31 -11.79
C LEU A 53 -1.46 10.27 -13.31
N SER A 54 -1.30 11.40 -13.99
CA SER A 54 -1.35 11.46 -15.44
C SER A 54 0.05 11.27 -16.01
N LEU A 55 0.19 10.33 -16.93
CA LEU A 55 1.44 10.01 -17.61
C LEU A 55 1.22 10.09 -19.12
N ASP A 56 2.17 10.66 -19.83
CA ASP A 56 2.13 10.80 -21.27
C ASP A 56 3.32 10.05 -21.90
N PHE A 57 3.03 9.11 -22.80
CA PHE A 57 4.04 8.43 -23.60
C PHE A 57 4.64 9.33 -24.67
N GLY A 58 4.01 10.46 -24.98
CA GLY A 58 4.38 11.31 -26.10
C GLY A 58 4.13 10.63 -27.44
N GLN A 59 5.05 10.82 -28.40
CA GLN A 59 4.91 10.23 -29.73
C GLN A 59 5.12 8.71 -29.69
N LEU A 60 4.05 7.97 -29.90
CA LEU A 60 4.08 6.49 -29.94
C LEU A 60 4.62 5.94 -31.26
N ALA A 61 4.42 6.67 -32.35
CA ALA A 61 4.88 6.26 -33.67
C ALA A 61 6.42 6.38 -33.74
N ASN A 62 7.08 5.33 -34.20
CA ASN A 62 8.51 5.24 -34.21
C ASN A 62 9.02 4.80 -35.60
N THR A 63 10.08 5.46 -36.05
CA THR A 63 10.79 5.14 -37.30
C THR A 63 11.95 4.19 -37.08
N ASP A 64 12.20 3.72 -35.84
CA ASP A 64 13.30 2.85 -35.52
C ASP A 64 13.14 1.47 -36.21
N ALA A 65 14.25 0.93 -36.69
CA ALA A 65 14.34 -0.35 -37.42
C ALA A 65 13.74 -1.54 -36.62
N ASN A 66 13.71 -1.47 -35.31
CA ASN A 66 13.19 -2.53 -34.43
C ASN A 66 11.72 -2.35 -34.05
N GLY A 67 11.02 -1.35 -34.62
CA GLY A 67 9.64 -1.03 -34.19
C GLY A 67 9.60 -0.58 -32.75
N GLY A 68 10.50 0.32 -32.38
CA GLY A 68 10.96 0.64 -31.04
C GLY A 68 9.89 0.77 -29.98
N GLN A 69 10.22 0.33 -28.80
CA GLN A 69 9.42 0.55 -27.61
C GLN A 69 9.53 2.02 -27.18
N VAL A 70 8.40 2.63 -26.86
CA VAL A 70 8.36 3.92 -26.16
C VAL A 70 8.20 3.65 -24.67
N ALA A 71 9.22 4.01 -23.89
CA ALA A 71 9.17 3.82 -22.45
C ALA A 71 8.79 5.14 -21.77
N LEU A 72 7.92 5.07 -20.77
CA LEU A 72 7.72 6.17 -19.82
C LEU A 72 8.87 6.21 -18.81
N PRO A 73 9.22 7.39 -18.31
CA PRO A 73 9.98 7.49 -17.08
C PRO A 73 9.27 6.71 -15.98
N GLY A 74 10.01 5.87 -15.25
CA GLY A 74 9.42 5.12 -14.14
C GLY A 74 8.84 6.06 -13.07
N PHE A 75 7.73 5.68 -12.48
CA PHE A 75 7.17 6.36 -11.32
C PHE A 75 7.22 5.46 -10.08
N ASN A 76 7.32 6.07 -8.91
CA ASN A 76 7.35 5.33 -7.66
C ASN A 76 5.94 5.11 -7.13
N ALA A 77 5.61 3.86 -6.79
CA ALA A 77 4.43 3.52 -6.04
C ALA A 77 4.85 3.09 -4.63
N THR A 78 4.29 3.72 -3.59
CA THR A 78 4.51 3.37 -2.19
C THR A 78 3.27 2.72 -1.64
N TYR A 79 3.42 1.55 -1.05
CA TYR A 79 2.35 0.77 -0.44
C TYR A 79 2.45 0.84 1.07
N ILE A 80 1.37 1.26 1.73
CA ILE A 80 1.28 1.34 3.19
C ILE A 80 0.11 0.48 3.64
N CYS A 81 0.32 -0.36 4.65
CA CYS A 81 -0.74 -1.17 5.24
C CYS A 81 -0.42 -1.51 6.69
N ASN A 82 -1.35 -1.20 7.61
CA ASN A 82 -1.24 -1.53 9.03
C ASN A 82 -2.01 -2.79 9.45
N SER A 83 -2.60 -3.53 8.49
CA SER A 83 -3.24 -4.81 8.78
C SER A 83 -2.22 -5.87 9.17
N ALA A 84 -2.42 -6.56 10.28
CA ALA A 84 -1.59 -7.70 10.69
C ALA A 84 -1.70 -8.88 9.71
N ALA A 85 -2.85 -9.05 9.06
CA ALA A 85 -3.05 -10.04 8.00
C ALA A 85 -2.39 -9.62 6.68
N GLY A 86 -2.02 -8.34 6.54
CA GLY A 86 -1.38 -7.80 5.37
C GLY A 86 -2.34 -7.21 4.36
N MET A 87 -1.95 -7.25 3.09
CA MET A 87 -2.69 -6.64 1.99
C MET A 87 -2.72 -7.49 0.74
N THR A 88 -3.72 -7.25 -0.09
CA THR A 88 -3.77 -7.69 -1.48
C THR A 88 -3.72 -6.46 -2.40
N ARG A 89 -2.73 -6.44 -3.31
CA ARG A 89 -2.59 -5.44 -4.37
C ARG A 89 -3.10 -6.03 -5.67
N THR A 90 -3.93 -5.27 -6.39
CA THR A 90 -4.39 -5.59 -7.74
C THR A 90 -3.99 -4.46 -8.68
N ILE A 91 -3.29 -4.79 -9.76
CA ILE A 91 -2.97 -3.87 -10.87
C ILE A 91 -3.78 -4.31 -12.08
N SER A 92 -4.59 -3.42 -12.63
CA SER A 92 -5.46 -3.70 -13.77
C SER A 92 -5.46 -2.55 -14.76
N SER A 93 -5.70 -2.87 -16.03
CA SER A 93 -5.88 -1.95 -17.14
C SER A 93 -7.35 -1.98 -17.54
N ALA A 94 -7.95 -0.83 -17.80
CA ALA A 94 -9.32 -0.73 -18.28
C ALA A 94 -9.47 -1.34 -19.68
N ASN A 95 -8.42 -1.25 -20.50
CA ASN A 95 -8.39 -1.75 -21.88
C ASN A 95 -7.53 -3.02 -22.04
N SER A 96 -7.38 -3.83 -20.97
CA SER A 96 -6.65 -5.11 -21.00
C SER A 96 -5.21 -5.02 -21.51
N GLY A 97 -4.48 -3.95 -21.17
CA GLY A 97 -3.09 -3.74 -21.55
C GLY A 97 -2.89 -3.10 -22.91
N PHE A 98 -3.91 -2.40 -23.40
CA PHE A 98 -3.84 -1.63 -24.63
C PHE A 98 -4.18 -0.16 -24.40
N LEU A 99 -3.49 0.72 -25.06
CA LEU A 99 -3.92 2.09 -25.26
C LEU A 99 -4.92 2.07 -26.44
N PHE A 100 -6.15 2.49 -26.23
CA PHE A 100 -7.15 2.58 -27.31
C PHE A 100 -7.19 3.97 -27.88
N ARG A 101 -7.36 4.07 -29.21
CA ARG A 101 -7.58 5.35 -29.89
C ARG A 101 -8.91 5.97 -29.41
N ASP A 102 -8.89 7.26 -29.16
CA ASP A 102 -10.06 8.01 -28.69
C ASP A 102 -11.30 7.75 -29.56
N GLY A 103 -12.43 7.55 -28.89
CA GLY A 103 -13.71 7.28 -29.53
C GLY A 103 -13.84 5.86 -30.14
N THR A 104 -12.92 4.93 -29.79
CA THR A 104 -12.98 3.54 -30.25
C THR A 104 -13.02 2.55 -29.07
N THR A 105 -13.41 1.32 -29.35
CA THR A 105 -13.43 0.21 -28.39
C THR A 105 -12.32 -0.81 -28.67
N GLY A 106 -11.23 -0.39 -29.32
CA GLY A 106 -10.10 -1.25 -29.72
C GLY A 106 -10.20 -1.75 -31.15
N GLY A 107 -9.52 -2.86 -31.41
CA GLY A 107 -9.32 -3.41 -32.77
C GLY A 107 -7.91 -3.13 -33.27
N ALA A 108 -7.36 -4.03 -34.09
CA ALA A 108 -5.93 -4.08 -34.45
C ALA A 108 -5.32 -2.74 -34.90
N ALA A 109 -6.09 -1.93 -35.65
CA ALA A 109 -5.61 -0.62 -36.13
C ALA A 109 -5.93 0.55 -35.16
N ASN A 110 -6.61 0.30 -34.05
CA ASN A 110 -7.06 1.31 -33.06
C ASN A 110 -6.48 1.04 -31.66
N GLN A 111 -5.49 0.19 -31.54
CA GLN A 111 -4.91 -0.16 -30.25
C GLN A 111 -3.39 -0.29 -30.30
N VAL A 112 -2.74 0.14 -29.23
CA VAL A 112 -1.30 -0.02 -29.04
C VAL A 112 -1.07 -0.83 -27.77
N PRO A 113 -0.47 -2.01 -27.83
CA PRO A 113 -0.18 -2.81 -26.65
C PRO A 113 0.89 -2.12 -25.80
N TYR A 114 0.75 -2.25 -24.48
CA TYR A 114 1.81 -1.84 -23.56
C TYR A 114 2.07 -2.91 -22.51
N THR A 115 3.22 -2.82 -21.90
CA THR A 115 3.68 -3.71 -20.84
C THR A 115 3.99 -2.91 -19.58
N ILE A 116 3.97 -3.60 -18.45
CA ILE A 116 4.29 -3.07 -17.13
C ILE A 116 5.33 -3.96 -16.45
N ALA A 117 6.26 -3.33 -15.73
CA ALA A 117 7.14 -3.98 -14.77
C ALA A 117 7.11 -3.24 -13.45
N HIS A 118 7.37 -3.93 -12.37
CA HIS A 118 7.49 -3.35 -11.03
C HIS A 118 8.79 -3.80 -10.39
N GLY A 119 9.70 -2.85 -10.16
CA GLY A 119 10.95 -3.07 -9.46
C GLY A 119 10.89 -2.65 -8.01
N GLY A 120 11.90 -3.00 -7.22
CA GLY A 120 12.01 -2.65 -5.81
C GLY A 120 11.11 -3.49 -4.89
N GLY A 121 11.13 -3.20 -3.62
CA GLY A 121 10.29 -3.78 -2.56
C GLY A 121 10.12 -5.30 -2.55
N SER A 122 10.69 -6.01 -1.59
CA SER A 122 10.64 -7.47 -1.55
C SER A 122 9.21 -8.01 -1.68
N GLY A 123 8.98 -8.86 -2.68
CA GLY A 123 7.71 -9.53 -2.95
C GLY A 123 6.60 -8.66 -3.56
N LEU A 124 6.90 -7.44 -3.98
CA LEU A 124 6.00 -6.60 -4.78
C LEU A 124 6.49 -6.47 -6.23
N ASN A 125 7.74 -6.86 -6.49
CA ASN A 125 8.35 -6.83 -7.81
C ASN A 125 7.80 -7.94 -8.71
N PHE A 126 7.70 -7.63 -9.99
CA PHE A 126 7.45 -8.57 -11.07
C PHE A 126 8.15 -8.12 -12.36
N ALA A 127 8.51 -9.09 -13.18
CA ALA A 127 9.12 -8.83 -14.48
C ALA A 127 8.13 -8.18 -15.44
N GLU A 128 8.65 -7.60 -16.52
CA GLU A 128 7.84 -6.99 -17.58
C GLU A 128 6.85 -7.99 -18.17
N GLN A 129 5.57 -7.59 -18.19
CA GLN A 129 4.47 -8.40 -18.73
C GLN A 129 3.31 -7.52 -19.21
N GLY A 130 2.43 -8.07 -20.04
CA GLY A 130 1.18 -7.43 -20.44
C GLY A 130 0.13 -7.47 -19.34
N LEU A 131 -0.92 -6.66 -19.51
CA LEU A 131 -2.05 -6.52 -18.57
C LEU A 131 -3.36 -7.09 -19.16
N SER A 132 -3.29 -8.18 -19.91
CA SER A 132 -4.49 -8.86 -20.43
C SER A 132 -5.39 -9.42 -19.32
N ALA A 133 -4.84 -9.59 -18.12
CA ALA A 133 -5.55 -9.91 -16.90
C ALA A 133 -4.95 -9.11 -15.74
N PRO A 134 -5.70 -8.88 -14.64
CA PRO A 134 -5.17 -8.23 -13.45
C PRO A 134 -3.99 -8.98 -12.83
N ILE A 135 -2.96 -8.23 -12.42
CA ILE A 135 -1.82 -8.77 -11.66
C ILE A 135 -2.17 -8.65 -10.18
N VAL A 136 -2.36 -9.79 -9.52
CA VAL A 136 -2.72 -9.84 -8.10
C VAL A 136 -1.50 -10.27 -7.28
N THR A 137 -1.22 -9.55 -6.20
CA THR A 137 -0.11 -9.84 -5.28
C THR A 137 -0.59 -9.71 -3.85
N THR A 138 -0.50 -10.80 -3.07
CA THR A 138 -0.82 -10.79 -1.64
C THR A 138 0.46 -10.75 -0.81
N ARG A 139 0.47 -9.91 0.23
CA ARG A 139 1.59 -9.74 1.16
C ARG A 139 1.12 -9.85 2.60
N PRO A 140 1.81 -10.63 3.44
CA PRO A 140 1.55 -10.65 4.87
C PRO A 140 1.88 -9.29 5.51
N GLY A 141 1.27 -9.00 6.63
CA GLY A 141 1.55 -7.80 7.42
C GLY A 141 2.99 -7.77 7.88
N SER A 142 3.58 -6.57 7.87
CA SER A 142 4.97 -6.37 8.30
C SER A 142 5.21 -4.90 8.66
N THR A 143 6.22 -4.64 9.49
CA THR A 143 6.65 -3.27 9.81
C THR A 143 7.13 -2.52 8.57
N ALA A 144 7.68 -3.20 7.57
CA ALA A 144 8.05 -2.59 6.30
C ALA A 144 6.83 -2.02 5.56
N LEU A 145 5.70 -2.76 5.53
CA LEU A 145 4.44 -2.25 4.96
C LEU A 145 3.85 -1.12 5.79
N MET A 146 3.94 -1.17 7.11
CA MET A 146 3.48 -0.07 7.98
C MET A 146 4.26 1.23 7.73
N ASN A 147 5.55 1.13 7.44
CA ASN A 147 6.44 2.27 7.21
C ASN A 147 6.47 2.75 5.74
N GLY A 148 5.77 2.07 4.84
CA GLY A 148 5.75 2.36 3.42
C GLY A 148 6.82 1.58 2.65
N GLN A 149 6.38 0.60 1.88
CA GLN A 149 7.23 -0.18 0.99
C GLN A 149 7.01 0.26 -0.44
N GLY A 150 8.04 0.84 -1.06
CA GLY A 150 7.96 1.39 -2.40
C GLY A 150 8.62 0.52 -3.47
N GLY A 151 8.31 0.83 -4.72
CA GLY A 151 8.98 0.31 -5.90
C GLY A 151 8.71 1.17 -7.12
N THR A 152 9.56 1.01 -8.14
CA THR A 152 9.42 1.74 -9.39
C THR A 152 8.55 0.94 -10.36
N VAL A 153 7.48 1.56 -10.83
CA VAL A 153 6.65 1.05 -11.90
C VAL A 153 7.16 1.62 -13.22
N THR A 154 7.40 0.76 -14.19
CA THR A 154 7.79 1.16 -15.56
C THR A 154 6.75 0.66 -16.55
N LEU A 155 6.44 1.50 -17.54
CA LEU A 155 5.49 1.22 -18.61
C LEU A 155 6.19 1.36 -19.95
N ARG A 156 5.88 0.47 -20.89
CA ARG A 156 6.42 0.52 -22.26
C ARG A 156 5.34 0.23 -23.26
N ALA A 157 5.13 1.17 -24.19
CA ALA A 157 4.27 0.95 -25.34
C ALA A 157 5.05 0.32 -26.49
N ASN A 158 4.47 -0.61 -27.19
CA ASN A 158 5.14 -1.42 -28.21
C ASN A 158 4.49 -1.27 -29.59
N GLY A 159 5.31 -1.39 -30.62
CA GLY A 159 4.87 -1.86 -31.94
C GLY A 159 4.19 -0.84 -32.83
N VAL A 160 4.27 0.46 -32.56
CA VAL A 160 3.76 1.48 -33.47
C VAL A 160 4.82 1.81 -34.51
N ARG A 161 4.54 1.49 -35.79
CA ARG A 161 5.40 1.75 -36.93
C ARG A 161 4.79 2.83 -37.80
N ILE A 162 5.63 3.71 -38.32
CA ILE A 162 5.26 4.63 -39.41
C ILE A 162 6.22 4.46 -40.57
N PRO A 163 5.80 4.76 -41.80
CA PRO A 163 6.70 4.76 -42.96
C PRO A 163 7.84 5.73 -42.73
N SER A 164 9.07 5.30 -43.00
CA SER A 164 10.25 6.15 -42.90
C SER A 164 11.05 6.08 -44.22
N PRO A 165 11.38 7.22 -44.81
CA PRO A 165 12.28 7.30 -45.95
C PRO A 165 13.67 6.72 -45.66
N ALA A 166 14.10 6.76 -44.41
CA ALA A 166 15.39 6.27 -43.95
C ALA A 166 15.41 4.76 -43.72
N ASN A 167 14.27 4.10 -43.68
CA ASN A 167 14.16 2.67 -43.37
C ASN A 167 13.17 1.98 -44.31
N ALA A 168 13.69 1.40 -45.39
CA ALA A 168 12.91 0.69 -46.42
C ALA A 168 12.11 -0.51 -45.86
N ALA A 169 12.38 -0.97 -44.65
CA ALA A 169 11.63 -2.04 -44.00
C ALA A 169 10.26 -1.59 -43.48
N PHE A 170 10.04 -0.27 -43.31
CA PHE A 170 8.79 0.30 -42.81
C PHE A 170 8.06 1.05 -43.93
N THR A 171 7.29 0.32 -44.71
CA THR A 171 6.49 0.85 -45.82
C THR A 171 5.04 1.10 -45.44
N THR A 172 4.59 0.65 -44.27
CA THR A 172 3.20 0.73 -43.81
C THR A 172 3.13 1.12 -42.33
N THR A 173 2.04 1.77 -41.93
CA THR A 173 1.66 1.92 -40.52
C THR A 173 0.78 0.74 -40.10
N ASN A 174 0.85 0.38 -38.81
CA ASN A 174 0.03 -0.68 -38.23
C ASN A 174 -1.15 -0.16 -37.40
N VAL A 175 -1.20 1.15 -37.13
CA VAL A 175 -2.30 1.80 -36.39
C VAL A 175 -2.69 3.14 -37.04
N PHE A 176 -3.92 3.55 -36.81
CA PHE A 176 -4.39 4.87 -37.25
C PHE A 176 -3.74 6.00 -36.44
N ALA A 177 -3.62 7.18 -37.05
CA ALA A 177 -3.24 8.37 -36.32
C ALA A 177 -4.35 8.80 -35.33
N GLY A 178 -3.97 9.40 -34.21
CA GLY A 178 -4.89 9.89 -33.19
C GLY A 178 -4.28 9.81 -31.79
N ASP A 179 -5.06 10.22 -30.81
CA ASP A 179 -4.72 10.12 -29.39
C ASP A 179 -5.12 8.74 -28.87
N TYR A 180 -4.26 8.19 -28.02
CA TYR A 180 -4.39 6.83 -27.48
C TYR A 180 -4.34 6.91 -25.95
N ASN A 181 -5.28 6.26 -25.26
CA ASN A 181 -5.35 6.28 -23.80
C ASN A 181 -5.75 4.94 -23.19
N ASP A 182 -5.43 4.78 -21.92
CA ASP A 182 -5.92 3.74 -21.00
C ASP A 182 -5.93 4.27 -19.57
N VAL A 183 -6.66 3.58 -18.71
CA VAL A 183 -6.65 3.80 -17.27
C VAL A 183 -6.05 2.59 -16.57
N LEU A 184 -4.86 2.79 -15.99
CA LEU A 184 -4.20 1.83 -15.12
C LEU A 184 -4.62 2.06 -13.68
N THR A 185 -5.18 1.04 -13.04
CA THR A 185 -5.58 1.10 -11.63
C THR A 185 -4.66 0.24 -10.77
N ILE A 186 -4.15 0.82 -9.68
CA ILE A 186 -3.42 0.10 -8.63
C ILE A 186 -4.27 0.16 -7.37
N ALA A 187 -4.99 -0.91 -7.07
CA ALA A 187 -5.83 -1.03 -5.89
C ALA A 187 -5.12 -1.82 -4.80
N VAL A 188 -5.31 -1.41 -3.54
CA VAL A 188 -4.77 -2.10 -2.36
C VAL A 188 -5.88 -2.23 -1.33
N VAL A 189 -6.09 -3.46 -0.85
CA VAL A 189 -7.06 -3.75 0.21
C VAL A 189 -6.36 -4.48 1.36
N ALA A 190 -6.85 -4.26 2.58
CA ALA A 190 -6.43 -5.03 3.75
C ALA A 190 -6.98 -6.47 3.65
N ASN A 191 -6.19 -7.45 4.07
CA ASN A 191 -6.61 -8.83 4.22
C ASN A 191 -7.27 -9.05 5.59
#